data_ff34e9c4a536b542c767462e36617ff7
#
_entry.id   ff34e9c4a536b542c767462e36617ff7
#
_cell.length_a   1.000
_cell.length_b   1.000
_cell.length_c   1.000
_cell.angle_alpha   90.00
_cell.angle_beta   90.00
_cell.angle_gamma   90.00
#
_symmetry.space_group_name_H-M   'P 1'
#
loop_
_entity.id
_entity.type
_entity.pdbx_description
1 polymer ?
#
loop_
_entity_poly.entity_id
_entity_poly.type
_entity_poly.pdbx_seq_one_letter_code
_entity_poly.pdbx_strand_id
1 'polypeptide(L)'
;PLDARILGKQIIREILYHVLMGPRGGALLALVSRQTHFSLISRVLKQIEMKYTENLNVEQLAAEANMSVSAFHHNFKAVTSTSPLQYLKSYRLHKARMMMIHDGMKASAAAMRVGYESASQFSREFKRYFGVTPGEDAARMRTMQGS
;
A
#
# COMPACT_ATOMS: atom_id res chain seq x y z
N PRO A 1 -19.92 -8.19 -28.30
CA PRO A 1 -20.13 -9.63 -28.40
C PRO A 1 -18.94 -10.44 -27.92
N LEU A 2 -19.21 -11.62 -27.44
CA LEU A 2 -18.22 -12.52 -26.87
C LEU A 2 -17.11 -12.89 -27.86
N ASP A 3 -17.48 -13.09 -29.10
CA ASP A 3 -16.56 -13.48 -30.17
C ASP A 3 -15.49 -12.42 -30.46
N ALA A 4 -15.86 -11.15 -30.44
CA ALA A 4 -14.91 -10.05 -30.63
C ALA A 4 -13.89 -9.95 -29.50
N ARG A 5 -14.30 -10.26 -28.26
CA ARG A 5 -13.41 -10.28 -27.09
C ARG A 5 -12.40 -11.43 -27.17
N ILE A 6 -12.85 -12.61 -27.59
CA ILE A 6 -11.97 -13.80 -27.72
C ILE A 6 -10.98 -13.60 -28.84
N LEU A 7 -11.42 -13.14 -30.01
CA LEU A 7 -10.56 -12.83 -31.16
C LEU A 7 -9.57 -11.72 -30.85
N GLY A 8 -10.02 -10.65 -30.15
CA GLY A 8 -9.15 -9.56 -29.73
C GLY A 8 -8.02 -10.01 -28.83
N LYS A 9 -8.31 -10.91 -27.87
CA LYS A 9 -7.30 -11.46 -26.96
C LYS A 9 -6.29 -12.35 -27.72
N GLN A 10 -6.75 -13.15 -28.67
CA GLN A 10 -5.88 -13.98 -29.49
C GLN A 10 -4.94 -13.14 -30.37
N ILE A 11 -5.46 -12.10 -31.01
CA ILE A 11 -4.66 -11.17 -31.82
C ILE A 11 -3.57 -10.50 -30.97
N ILE A 12 -3.93 -10.04 -29.77
CA ILE A 12 -2.97 -9.43 -28.85
C ILE A 12 -1.88 -10.44 -28.46
N ARG A 13 -2.24 -11.68 -28.17
CA ARG A 13 -1.27 -12.75 -27.86
C ARG A 13 -0.32 -13.03 -29.01
N GLU A 14 -0.82 -13.08 -30.24
CA GLU A 14 0.01 -13.30 -31.43
C GLU A 14 0.96 -12.12 -31.66
N ILE A 15 0.48 -10.90 -31.55
CA ILE A 15 1.30 -9.69 -31.67
C ILE A 15 2.41 -9.70 -30.62
N LEU A 16 2.07 -9.98 -29.35
CA LEU A 16 3.04 -10.06 -28.27
C LEU A 16 4.07 -11.17 -28.51
N TYR A 17 3.63 -12.33 -28.99
CA TYR A 17 4.51 -13.44 -29.31
C TYR A 17 5.55 -13.04 -30.38
N HIS A 18 5.11 -12.45 -31.49
CA HIS A 18 5.98 -11.99 -32.54
C HIS A 18 6.96 -10.91 -32.10
N VAL A 19 6.49 -9.95 -31.28
CA VAL A 19 7.33 -8.89 -30.75
C VAL A 19 8.34 -9.45 -29.75
N LEU A 20 7.96 -10.41 -28.89
CA LEU A 20 8.85 -11.04 -27.92
C LEU A 20 9.95 -11.88 -28.56
N MET A 21 9.67 -12.46 -29.73
CA MET A 21 10.65 -13.23 -30.48
C MET A 21 11.53 -12.38 -31.40
N GLY A 22 11.25 -11.07 -31.46
CA GLY A 22 12.04 -10.12 -32.25
C GLY A 22 13.27 -9.59 -31.50
N PRO A 23 14.12 -8.76 -32.16
CA PRO A 23 15.39 -8.27 -31.61
C PRO A 23 15.21 -7.37 -30.36
N ARG A 24 14.03 -6.80 -30.13
CA ARG A 24 13.72 -5.97 -28.95
C ARG A 24 12.82 -6.68 -27.93
N GLY A 25 12.64 -7.99 -28.07
CA GLY A 25 11.75 -8.79 -27.25
C GLY A 25 12.07 -8.73 -25.75
N GLY A 26 13.36 -8.72 -25.40
CA GLY A 26 13.79 -8.65 -24.01
C GLY A 26 13.38 -7.35 -23.31
N ALA A 27 13.47 -6.22 -23.99
CA ALA A 27 13.07 -4.92 -23.45
C ALA A 27 11.55 -4.85 -23.26
N LEU A 28 10.76 -5.37 -24.21
CA LEU A 28 9.30 -5.41 -24.11
C LEU A 28 8.84 -6.38 -23.02
N LEU A 29 9.49 -7.53 -22.89
CA LEU A 29 9.19 -8.50 -21.83
C LEU A 29 9.43 -7.89 -20.45
N ALA A 30 10.52 -7.14 -20.27
CA ALA A 30 10.81 -6.44 -19.03
C ALA A 30 9.73 -5.39 -18.71
N LEU A 31 9.25 -4.65 -19.73
CA LEU A 31 8.19 -3.65 -19.56
C LEU A 31 6.87 -4.31 -19.15
N VAL A 32 6.47 -5.40 -19.79
CA VAL A 32 5.25 -6.14 -19.47
C VAL A 32 5.34 -6.71 -18.05
N SER A 33 6.49 -7.25 -17.67
CA SER A 33 6.73 -7.77 -16.32
C SER A 33 6.59 -6.69 -15.26
N ARG A 34 7.11 -5.49 -15.50
CA ARG A 34 6.96 -4.34 -14.58
C ARG A 34 5.50 -3.94 -14.41
N GLN A 35 4.74 -3.90 -15.51
CA GLN A 35 3.29 -3.58 -15.48
C GLN A 35 2.52 -4.61 -14.68
N THR A 36 2.85 -5.89 -14.83
CA THR A 36 2.22 -6.97 -14.07
C THR A 36 2.53 -6.85 -12.58
N HIS A 37 3.79 -6.63 -12.21
CA HIS A 37 4.19 -6.44 -10.82
C HIS A 37 3.51 -5.22 -10.20
N PHE A 38 3.42 -4.12 -10.93
CA PHE A 38 2.73 -2.91 -10.48
C PHE A 38 1.26 -3.20 -10.17
N SER A 39 0.55 -3.91 -11.06
CA SER A 39 -0.85 -4.28 -10.86
C SER A 39 -1.05 -5.18 -9.64
N LEU A 40 -0.17 -6.16 -9.44
CA LEU A 40 -0.24 -7.07 -8.29
C LEU A 40 0.03 -6.32 -6.98
N ILE A 41 1.02 -5.46 -6.95
CA ILE A 41 1.31 -4.65 -5.76
C ILE A 41 0.18 -3.67 -5.47
N SER A 42 -0.44 -3.07 -6.49
CA SER A 42 -1.60 -2.20 -6.31
C SER A 42 -2.77 -2.91 -5.63
N ARG A 43 -3.01 -4.19 -5.96
CA ARG A 43 -4.01 -5.01 -5.27
C ARG A 43 -3.65 -5.23 -3.81
N VAL A 44 -2.37 -5.52 -3.54
CA VAL A 44 -1.88 -5.73 -2.17
C VAL A 44 -2.06 -4.46 -1.34
N LEU A 45 -1.76 -3.30 -1.91
CA LEU A 45 -1.97 -2.01 -1.23
C LEU A 45 -3.42 -1.82 -0.81
N LYS A 46 -4.36 -2.12 -1.70
CA LYS A 46 -5.80 -2.06 -1.37
C LYS A 46 -6.18 -3.02 -0.25
N GLN A 47 -5.62 -4.22 -0.23
CA GLN A 47 -5.85 -5.18 0.86
C GLN A 47 -5.30 -4.68 2.19
N ILE A 48 -4.11 -4.12 2.20
CA ILE A 48 -3.52 -3.55 3.40
C ILE A 48 -4.42 -2.41 3.93
N GLU A 49 -4.89 -1.55 3.05
CA GLU A 49 -5.78 -0.44 3.41
C GLU A 49 -7.13 -0.93 3.95
N MET A 50 -7.69 -2.00 3.39
CA MET A 50 -8.95 -2.57 3.85
C MET A 50 -8.82 -3.29 5.20
N LYS A 51 -7.65 -3.84 5.49
CA LYS A 51 -7.39 -4.66 6.70
C LYS A 51 -6.34 -4.02 7.59
N TYR A 52 -6.25 -2.70 7.60
CA TYR A 52 -5.18 -1.99 8.30
C TYR A 52 -5.19 -2.16 9.82
N THR A 53 -6.32 -2.53 10.40
CA THR A 53 -6.43 -2.79 11.85
C THR A 53 -5.91 -4.15 12.26
N GLU A 54 -5.71 -5.05 11.30
CA GLU A 54 -5.23 -6.41 11.54
C GLU A 54 -3.70 -6.50 11.43
N ASN A 55 -3.13 -7.55 11.99
CA ASN A 55 -1.71 -7.83 11.85
C ASN A 55 -1.37 -8.19 10.41
N LEU A 56 -0.21 -7.70 9.95
CA LEU A 56 0.26 -7.94 8.60
C LEU A 56 0.82 -9.36 8.47
N ASN A 57 0.32 -10.12 7.51
CA ASN A 57 0.86 -11.43 7.15
C ASN A 57 1.55 -11.32 5.78
N VAL A 58 2.87 -11.10 5.81
CA VAL A 58 3.68 -10.88 4.59
C VAL A 58 3.70 -12.13 3.71
N GLU A 59 3.78 -13.32 4.30
CA GLU A 59 3.80 -14.59 3.56
C GLU A 59 2.51 -14.78 2.78
N GLN A 60 1.37 -14.47 3.38
CA GLN A 60 0.07 -14.55 2.72
C GLN A 60 -0.05 -13.54 1.59
N LEU A 61 0.36 -12.30 1.81
CA LEU A 61 0.33 -11.26 0.78
C LEU A 61 1.23 -11.61 -0.40
N ALA A 62 2.41 -12.14 -0.14
CA ALA A 62 3.32 -12.60 -1.20
C ALA A 62 2.70 -13.74 -2.00
N ALA A 63 2.09 -14.72 -1.34
CA ALA A 63 1.42 -15.85 -1.99
C ALA A 63 0.26 -15.37 -2.87
N GLU A 64 -0.55 -14.43 -2.39
CA GLU A 64 -1.66 -13.86 -3.15
C GLU A 64 -1.18 -13.10 -4.40
N ALA A 65 0.02 -12.53 -4.32
CA ALA A 65 0.67 -11.86 -5.45
C ALA A 65 1.44 -12.82 -6.35
N ASN A 66 1.42 -14.13 -6.07
CA ASN A 66 2.20 -15.15 -6.79
C ASN A 66 3.70 -14.85 -6.79
N MET A 67 4.21 -14.36 -5.66
CA MET A 67 5.62 -13.99 -5.50
C MET A 67 6.22 -14.72 -4.30
N SER A 68 7.53 -15.00 -4.37
CA SER A 68 8.29 -15.34 -3.17
C SER A 68 8.30 -14.13 -2.22
N VAL A 69 8.55 -14.36 -0.92
CA VAL A 69 8.64 -13.26 0.05
C VAL A 69 9.71 -12.26 -0.36
N SER A 70 10.85 -12.75 -0.84
CA SER A 70 11.95 -11.91 -1.29
C SER A 70 11.57 -11.04 -2.50
N ALA A 71 10.95 -11.62 -3.51
CA ALA A 71 10.45 -10.90 -4.69
C ALA A 71 9.36 -9.90 -4.31
N PHE A 72 8.47 -10.28 -3.39
CA PHE A 72 7.41 -9.42 -2.88
C PHE A 72 7.99 -8.15 -2.23
N HIS A 73 8.97 -8.29 -1.33
CA HIS A 73 9.62 -7.14 -0.71
C HIS A 73 10.30 -6.24 -1.73
N HIS A 74 11.00 -6.84 -2.70
CA HIS A 74 11.68 -6.08 -3.75
C HIS A 74 10.69 -5.27 -4.59
N ASN A 75 9.62 -5.91 -5.07
CA ASN A 75 8.62 -5.27 -5.92
C ASN A 75 7.78 -4.26 -5.16
N PHE A 76 7.46 -4.54 -3.89
CA PHE A 76 6.73 -3.61 -3.03
C PHE A 76 7.51 -2.32 -2.84
N LYS A 77 8.81 -2.43 -2.53
CA LYS A 77 9.70 -1.27 -2.37
C LYS A 77 9.87 -0.50 -3.68
N ALA A 78 9.95 -1.21 -4.81
CA ALA A 78 10.06 -0.57 -6.12
C ALA A 78 8.84 0.30 -6.45
N VAL A 79 7.63 -0.13 -6.03
CA VAL A 79 6.38 0.61 -6.28
C VAL A 79 6.14 1.70 -5.24
N THR A 80 6.36 1.41 -3.95
CA THR A 80 5.95 2.29 -2.83
C THR A 80 7.11 3.06 -2.19
N SER A 81 8.35 2.70 -2.50
CA SER A 81 9.57 3.23 -1.88
C SER A 81 9.69 2.89 -0.40
N THR A 82 8.87 1.96 0.10
CA THR A 82 8.86 1.57 1.52
C THR A 82 8.59 0.06 1.66
N SER A 83 8.77 -0.48 2.86
CA SER A 83 8.42 -1.86 3.16
C SER A 83 6.91 -2.00 3.42
N PRO A 84 6.35 -3.22 3.31
CA PRO A 84 4.94 -3.45 3.66
C PRO A 84 4.58 -3.03 5.08
N LEU A 85 5.44 -3.32 6.05
CA LEU A 85 5.20 -2.94 7.45
C LEU A 85 5.20 -1.43 7.64
N GLN A 86 6.15 -0.72 7.05
CA GLN A 86 6.20 0.75 7.12
C GLN A 86 5.01 1.39 6.42
N TYR A 87 4.56 0.83 5.32
CA TYR A 87 3.35 1.28 4.64
C TYR A 87 2.12 1.15 5.54
N LEU A 88 1.95 -0.01 6.18
CA LEU A 88 0.86 -0.23 7.13
C LEU A 88 0.91 0.77 8.29
N LYS A 89 2.09 0.97 8.88
CA LYS A 89 2.26 1.91 9.99
C LYS A 89 1.92 3.34 9.59
N SER A 90 2.40 3.78 8.42
CA SER A 90 2.07 5.12 7.89
C SER A 90 0.57 5.28 7.68
N TYR A 91 -0.08 4.28 7.12
CA TYR A 91 -1.53 4.29 6.89
C TYR A 91 -2.30 4.39 8.22
N ARG A 92 -1.90 3.61 9.23
CA ARG A 92 -2.49 3.66 10.58
C ARG A 92 -2.34 5.03 11.21
N LEU A 93 -1.14 5.62 11.10
CA LEU A 93 -0.86 6.95 11.68
C LEU A 93 -1.71 8.04 11.04
N HIS A 94 -1.86 8.02 9.72
CA HIS A 94 -2.74 8.96 9.01
C HIS A 94 -4.22 8.78 9.40
N LYS A 95 -4.69 7.54 9.50
CA LYS A 95 -6.07 7.25 9.92
C LYS A 95 -6.34 7.72 11.34
N ALA A 96 -5.43 7.46 12.27
CA ALA A 96 -5.54 7.91 13.65
C ALA A 96 -5.56 9.44 13.74
N ARG A 97 -4.70 10.09 12.97
CA ARG A 97 -4.65 11.56 12.90
C ARG A 97 -6.00 12.13 12.46
N MET A 98 -6.60 11.55 11.43
CA MET A 98 -7.92 11.99 10.95
C MET A 98 -9.01 11.80 12.00
N MET A 99 -8.99 10.69 12.74
CA MET A 99 -9.94 10.45 13.83
C MET A 99 -9.79 11.48 14.95
N MET A 100 -8.57 11.87 15.28
CA MET A 100 -8.30 12.87 16.31
C MET A 100 -8.74 14.25 15.87
N ILE A 101 -8.50 14.62 14.62
CA ILE A 101 -8.82 15.95 14.10
C ILE A 101 -10.32 16.11 13.83
N HIS A 102 -10.93 15.14 13.13
CA HIS A 102 -12.32 15.26 12.69
C HIS A 102 -13.33 14.75 13.71
N ASP A 103 -13.00 13.65 14.40
CA ASP A 103 -13.93 13.02 15.37
C ASP A 103 -13.65 13.43 16.82
N GLY A 104 -12.61 14.22 17.05
CA GLY A 104 -12.23 14.66 18.40
C GLY A 104 -11.75 13.51 19.29
N MET A 105 -11.32 12.41 18.71
CA MET A 105 -10.92 11.21 19.44
C MET A 105 -9.59 11.45 20.18
N LYS A 106 -9.49 10.91 21.41
CA LYS A 106 -8.24 10.95 22.18
C LYS A 106 -7.16 10.09 21.51
N ALA A 107 -5.90 10.48 21.65
CA ALA A 107 -4.77 9.77 21.06
C ALA A 107 -4.74 8.29 21.44
N SER A 108 -4.96 7.96 22.72
CA SER A 108 -4.99 6.57 23.17
C SER A 108 -6.12 5.76 22.53
N ALA A 109 -7.29 6.35 22.37
CA ALA A 109 -8.43 5.71 21.71
C ALA A 109 -8.16 5.53 20.21
N ALA A 110 -7.64 6.54 19.54
CA ALA A 110 -7.28 6.47 18.12
C ALA A 110 -6.22 5.39 17.88
N ALA A 111 -5.21 5.31 18.74
CA ALA A 111 -4.15 4.29 18.65
C ALA A 111 -4.74 2.88 18.64
N MET A 112 -5.62 2.58 19.56
CA MET A 112 -6.26 1.26 19.65
C MET A 112 -7.17 1.00 18.46
N ARG A 113 -7.88 2.01 17.99
CA ARG A 113 -8.81 1.90 16.87
C ARG A 113 -8.12 1.51 15.58
N VAL A 114 -6.90 2.00 15.36
CA VAL A 114 -6.15 1.71 14.12
C VAL A 114 -5.25 0.47 14.22
N GLY A 115 -5.27 -0.23 15.35
CA GLY A 115 -4.60 -1.51 15.50
C GLY A 115 -3.29 -1.49 16.30
N TYR A 116 -2.92 -0.40 16.95
CA TYR A 116 -1.79 -0.37 17.87
C TYR A 116 -2.18 -1.06 19.19
N GLU A 117 -1.28 -1.88 19.70
CA GLU A 117 -1.48 -2.55 20.99
C GLU A 117 -1.05 -1.68 22.17
N SER A 118 -0.20 -0.67 21.91
CA SER A 118 0.34 0.23 22.94
C SER A 118 0.20 1.67 22.49
N ALA A 119 -0.43 2.48 23.33
CA ALA A 119 -0.55 3.93 23.13
C ALA A 119 0.82 4.61 23.17
N SER A 120 1.76 4.09 23.97
CA SER A 120 3.13 4.62 24.05
C SER A 120 3.88 4.40 22.75
N GLN A 121 3.78 3.21 22.17
CA GLN A 121 4.40 2.92 20.87
C GLN A 121 3.81 3.81 19.76
N PHE A 122 2.49 3.95 19.75
CA PHE A 122 1.80 4.83 18.81
C PHE A 122 2.32 6.27 18.91
N SER A 123 2.42 6.81 20.11
CA SER A 123 2.88 8.20 20.32
C SER A 123 4.32 8.40 19.84
N ARG A 124 5.21 7.43 20.10
CA ARG A 124 6.59 7.49 19.64
C ARG A 124 6.68 7.45 18.11
N GLU A 125 5.93 6.54 17.47
CA GLU A 125 5.93 6.41 16.01
C GLU A 125 5.27 7.62 15.35
N PHE A 126 4.20 8.15 15.95
CA PHE A 126 3.52 9.35 15.46
C PHE A 126 4.47 10.56 15.48
N LYS A 127 5.16 10.78 16.59
CA LYS A 127 6.12 11.88 16.71
C LYS A 127 7.28 11.75 15.73
N ARG A 128 7.77 10.52 15.53
CA ARG A 128 8.83 10.26 14.55
C ARG A 128 8.37 10.57 13.13
N TYR A 129 7.15 10.23 12.79
CA TYR A 129 6.60 10.40 11.44
C TYR A 129 6.18 11.85 11.16
N PHE A 130 5.42 12.46 12.07
CA PHE A 130 4.87 13.80 11.87
C PHE A 130 5.71 14.93 12.51
N GLY A 131 6.68 14.60 13.33
CA GLY A 131 7.55 15.58 13.98
C GLY A 131 6.98 16.21 15.25
N VAL A 132 5.73 15.94 15.60
CA VAL A 132 5.04 16.44 16.79
C VAL A 132 4.27 15.32 17.48
N THR A 133 3.95 15.49 18.77
CA THR A 133 3.14 14.50 19.49
C THR A 133 1.69 14.52 18.98
N PRO A 134 0.94 13.41 19.14
CA PRO A 134 -0.47 13.40 18.75
C PRO A 134 -1.30 14.50 19.38
N GLY A 135 -1.08 14.79 20.67
CA GLY A 135 -1.79 15.85 21.37
C GLY A 135 -1.47 17.24 20.83
N GLU A 136 -0.19 17.52 20.59
CA GLU A 136 0.25 18.79 20.02
C GLU A 136 -0.31 19.00 18.61
N ASP A 137 -0.30 17.96 17.77
CA ASP A 137 -0.85 18.02 16.42
C ASP A 137 -2.35 18.31 16.42
N ALA A 138 -3.10 17.60 17.25
CA ALA A 138 -4.55 17.79 17.37
C ALA A 138 -4.91 19.20 17.89
N ALA A 139 -4.19 19.70 18.88
CA ALA A 139 -4.38 21.05 19.42
C ALA A 139 -4.09 22.12 18.34
N ARG A 140 -2.99 21.95 17.60
CA ARG A 140 -2.59 22.85 16.53
C ARG A 140 -3.62 22.91 15.40
N MET A 141 -4.13 21.75 14.99
CA MET A 141 -5.13 21.67 13.92
C MET A 141 -6.48 22.28 14.35
N ARG A 142 -6.88 22.11 15.61
CA ARG A 142 -8.10 22.75 16.15
C ARG A 142 -7.98 24.26 16.17
N THR A 143 -6.82 24.79 16.54
CA THR A 143 -6.56 26.24 16.51
C THR A 143 -6.66 26.79 15.10
N MET A 144 -6.13 26.08 14.11
CA MET A 144 -6.22 26.48 12.68
C MET A 144 -7.65 26.48 12.16
N GLN A 145 -8.48 25.54 12.62
CA GLN A 145 -9.90 25.48 12.22
C GLN A 145 -10.78 26.52 12.92
N GLY A 146 -10.36 26.99 14.09
CA GLY A 146 -11.08 27.99 14.89
C GLY A 146 -10.84 29.45 14.48
N SER A 147 -9.93 29.65 13.54
CA SER A 147 -9.68 30.97 12.93
C SER A 147 -10.22 31.00 11.48
#